data_ad7ed568e06626613211b47d595370d4
#
_entry.id   ad7ed568e06626613211b47d595370d4
#
_cell.length_a   1.000
_cell.length_b   1.000
_cell.length_c   1.000
_cell.angle_alpha   90.00
_cell.angle_beta   90.00
_cell.angle_gamma   90.00
#
_symmetry.space_group_name_H-M   'P 1'
#
loop_
_entity.id
_entity.type
_entity.pdbx_description
1 polymer ?
#
loop_
_entity_poly.entity_id
_entity_poly.type
_entity_poly.pdbx_seq_one_letter_code
_entity_poly.pdbx_strand_id
1 'polypeptide(L)'
;LRSLVGSEMCIRDSTGTLSGSCNAAQLAAEEYQAEHPEAKVFVLDSLSAGPELVLLAEHIRDLLAEGMAFDDVCEEMLRYRRHTHLLFSLESLANLARNGRVKPAVAAVARMLNIRVIGKASDVGELDVLCKTRGEHGALERIVLELKGHGYTSGKVIIAHCGNPAAAERLMHMVKAVFEGAQVRVTECGGLCSYYAELGGLMVGFEDADA
;
A
#
# COMPACT_ATOMS: atom_id res chain seq x y z
N LEU A 1 -2.08 -19.81 -1.26
CA LEU A 1 -2.51 -20.23 0.11
C LEU A 1 -2.41 -21.77 0.36
N ARG A 2 -1.75 -22.53 -0.52
CA ARG A 2 -1.58 -23.99 -0.33
C ARG A 2 -0.21 -24.40 0.21
N SER A 3 0.63 -23.47 0.65
CA SER A 3 1.99 -23.79 1.11
C SER A 3 2.21 -23.62 2.62
N LEU A 4 1.18 -23.36 3.40
CA LEU A 4 1.29 -23.43 4.86
C LEU A 4 1.10 -24.87 5.28
N VAL A 5 2.21 -25.60 5.40
CA VAL A 5 2.26 -26.98 5.91
C VAL A 5 2.44 -26.89 7.42
N GLY A 6 1.39 -27.22 8.16
CA GLY A 6 1.37 -27.18 9.62
C GLY A 6 0.30 -26.24 10.18
N SER A 7 0.34 -26.01 11.48
CA SER A 7 -0.57 -25.14 12.25
C SER A 7 -0.12 -23.68 12.27
N GLU A 8 0.65 -23.24 11.29
CA GLU A 8 1.19 -21.87 11.21
C GLU A 8 0.46 -21.06 10.14
N MET A 9 0.02 -19.85 10.47
CA MET A 9 -0.70 -18.97 9.56
C MET A 9 -0.22 -17.52 9.73
N CYS A 10 0.20 -16.91 8.62
CA CYS A 10 0.47 -15.48 8.55
C CYS A 10 -0.67 -14.79 7.79
N ILE A 11 -1.37 -13.90 8.47
CA ILE A 11 -2.46 -13.10 7.90
C ILE A 11 -1.96 -11.66 7.79
N ARG A 12 -2.01 -11.09 6.58
CA ARG A 12 -1.82 -9.66 6.35
C ARG A 12 -3.15 -9.00 6.08
N ASP A 13 -3.33 -7.83 6.63
CA ASP A 13 -4.56 -7.05 6.43
C ASP A 13 -4.25 -5.58 6.16
N SER A 14 -5.23 -4.88 5.63
CA SER A 14 -5.18 -3.43 5.51
C SER A 14 -5.19 -2.78 6.89
N THR A 15 -4.63 -1.58 6.96
CA THR A 15 -4.47 -0.84 8.22
C THR A 15 -5.71 -0.89 9.13
N GLY A 16 -5.51 -1.22 10.38
CA GLY A 16 -6.55 -1.25 11.42
C GLY A 16 -7.24 0.11 11.62
N THR A 17 -6.58 1.20 11.27
CA THR A 17 -7.13 2.57 11.35
C THR A 17 -8.20 2.85 10.28
N LEU A 18 -8.09 2.24 9.09
CA LEU A 18 -9.03 2.45 7.98
C LEU A 18 -10.08 1.34 7.86
N SER A 19 -9.83 0.17 8.43
CA SER A 19 -10.70 -1.01 8.30
C SER A 19 -10.73 -1.82 9.58
N GLY A 20 -11.91 -2.28 9.97
CA GLY A 20 -12.08 -3.20 11.09
C GLY A 20 -11.61 -4.64 10.82
N SER A 21 -11.16 -4.95 9.59
CA SER A 21 -10.78 -6.31 9.22
C SER A 21 -9.51 -6.78 9.93
N CYS A 22 -8.53 -5.91 10.15
CA CYS A 22 -7.34 -6.24 10.94
C CYS A 22 -7.70 -6.64 12.37
N ASN A 23 -8.56 -5.86 13.03
CA ASN A 23 -9.05 -6.19 14.38
C ASN A 23 -9.85 -7.50 14.40
N ALA A 24 -10.69 -7.73 13.39
CA ALA A 24 -11.44 -8.98 13.28
C ALA A 24 -10.49 -10.18 13.05
N ALA A 25 -9.43 -10.02 12.26
CA ALA A 25 -8.43 -11.06 12.07
C ALA A 25 -7.64 -11.35 13.36
N GLN A 26 -7.31 -10.31 14.14
CA GLN A 26 -6.63 -10.47 15.43
C GLN A 26 -7.50 -11.25 16.42
N LEU A 27 -8.77 -10.88 16.57
CA LEU A 27 -9.71 -11.61 17.45
C LEU A 27 -9.87 -13.08 17.02
N ALA A 28 -10.03 -13.33 15.72
CA ALA A 28 -10.14 -14.69 15.21
C ALA A 28 -8.85 -15.50 15.44
N ALA A 29 -7.68 -14.87 15.33
CA ALA A 29 -6.40 -15.50 15.62
C ALA A 29 -6.28 -15.88 17.11
N GLU A 30 -6.66 -14.97 18.00
CA GLU A 30 -6.67 -15.20 19.46
C GLU A 30 -7.62 -16.35 19.85
N GLU A 31 -8.84 -16.36 19.31
CA GLU A 31 -9.82 -17.43 19.53
C GLU A 31 -9.31 -18.77 19.03
N TYR A 32 -8.76 -18.80 17.80
CA TYR A 32 -8.23 -20.03 17.22
C TYR A 32 -7.04 -20.59 18.01
N GLN A 33 -6.10 -19.74 18.44
CA GLN A 33 -4.95 -20.17 19.24
C GLN A 33 -5.33 -20.63 20.64
N ALA A 34 -6.41 -20.07 21.21
CA ALA A 34 -6.94 -20.54 22.51
C ALA A 34 -7.49 -21.97 22.43
N GLU A 35 -8.11 -22.35 21.30
CA GLU A 35 -8.61 -23.70 21.05
C GLU A 35 -7.50 -24.66 20.54
N HIS A 36 -6.45 -24.12 19.93
CA HIS A 36 -5.33 -24.84 19.29
C HIS A 36 -3.99 -24.29 19.78
N PRO A 37 -3.54 -24.64 21.00
CA PRO A 37 -2.31 -24.09 21.58
C PRO A 37 -1.03 -24.41 20.80
N GLU A 38 -1.07 -25.45 19.94
CA GLU A 38 0.03 -25.81 19.06
C GLU A 38 0.11 -24.95 17.79
N ALA A 39 -0.97 -24.22 17.47
CA ALA A 39 -1.04 -23.37 16.28
C ALA A 39 -0.36 -22.03 16.49
N LYS A 40 0.37 -21.58 15.50
CA LYS A 40 0.91 -20.21 15.45
C LYS A 40 0.17 -19.41 14.40
N VAL A 41 -0.42 -18.29 14.81
CA VAL A 41 -1.08 -17.35 13.90
C VAL A 41 -0.49 -15.96 14.12
N PHE A 42 -0.03 -15.35 13.05
CA PHE A 42 0.50 -13.98 13.07
C PHE A 42 -0.35 -13.09 12.17
N VAL A 43 -0.88 -12.01 12.73
CA VAL A 43 -1.63 -10.99 11.99
C VAL A 43 -0.79 -9.74 11.86
N LEU A 44 -0.37 -9.44 10.64
CA LEU A 44 0.38 -8.24 10.32
C LEU A 44 -0.58 -7.09 9.97
N ASP A 45 -0.65 -6.08 10.83
CA ASP A 45 -1.24 -4.79 10.44
C ASP A 45 -0.28 -4.09 9.48
N SER A 46 -0.70 -3.92 8.24
CA SER A 46 0.15 -3.31 7.21
C SER A 46 0.37 -1.81 7.39
N LEU A 47 -0.48 -1.14 8.15
CA LEU A 47 -0.59 0.32 8.25
C LEU A 47 -0.79 1.00 6.88
N SER A 48 -1.25 0.24 5.88
CA SER A 48 -1.35 0.67 4.50
C SER A 48 -2.50 0.02 3.74
N ALA A 49 -2.52 0.19 2.43
CA ALA A 49 -3.53 -0.36 1.52
C ALA A 49 -2.97 -0.55 0.09
N GLY A 50 -3.73 -1.23 -0.76
CA GLY A 50 -3.47 -1.30 -2.20
C GLY A 50 -2.13 -1.91 -2.58
N PRO A 51 -1.31 -1.23 -3.42
CA PRO A 51 -0.09 -1.82 -3.98
C PRO A 51 1.00 -2.10 -2.94
N GLU A 52 1.04 -1.40 -1.81
CA GLU A 52 1.97 -1.72 -0.73
C GLU A 52 1.64 -3.08 -0.08
N LEU A 53 0.37 -3.44 0.05
CA LEU A 53 -0.03 -4.79 0.49
C LEU A 53 0.49 -5.89 -0.44
N VAL A 54 0.65 -5.59 -1.73
CA VAL A 54 1.20 -6.55 -2.69
C VAL A 54 2.68 -6.77 -2.43
N LEU A 55 3.45 -5.72 -2.11
CA LEU A 55 4.86 -5.84 -1.72
C LEU A 55 5.01 -6.74 -0.50
N LEU A 56 4.23 -6.49 0.57
CA LEU A 56 4.22 -7.31 1.78
C LEU A 56 3.88 -8.78 1.47
N ALA A 57 2.87 -9.02 0.60
CA ALA A 57 2.49 -10.39 0.22
C ALA A 57 3.57 -11.12 -0.57
N GLU A 58 4.22 -10.42 -1.47
CA GLU A 58 5.30 -10.99 -2.27
C GLU A 58 6.52 -11.29 -1.41
N HIS A 59 6.84 -10.42 -0.46
CA HIS A 59 7.94 -10.67 0.47
C HIS A 59 7.69 -11.89 1.35
N ILE A 60 6.49 -12.03 1.96
CA ILE A 60 6.11 -13.26 2.70
C ILE A 60 6.26 -14.49 1.81
N ARG A 61 5.77 -14.45 0.58
CA ARG A 61 5.88 -15.57 -0.35
C ARG A 61 7.34 -15.96 -0.59
N ASP A 62 8.20 -14.97 -0.77
CA ASP A 62 9.61 -15.20 -1.10
C ASP A 62 10.34 -15.79 0.12
N LEU A 63 10.13 -15.28 1.33
CA LEU A 63 10.68 -15.83 2.58
C LEU A 63 10.23 -17.29 2.82
N LEU A 64 8.96 -17.58 2.58
CA LEU A 64 8.43 -18.94 2.70
C LEU A 64 9.01 -19.88 1.63
N ALA A 65 9.27 -19.39 0.42
CA ALA A 65 9.89 -20.16 -0.64
C ALA A 65 11.36 -20.49 -0.34
N GLU A 66 12.05 -19.63 0.41
CA GLU A 66 13.41 -19.84 0.92
C GLU A 66 13.44 -20.80 2.13
N GLY A 67 12.29 -21.18 2.67
CA GLY A 67 12.17 -22.10 3.80
C GLY A 67 12.46 -21.47 5.16
N MET A 68 12.30 -20.12 5.27
CA MET A 68 12.49 -19.40 6.53
C MET A 68 11.49 -19.88 7.59
N ALA A 69 11.95 -20.01 8.84
CA ALA A 69 11.09 -20.42 9.95
C ALA A 69 10.04 -19.35 10.27
N PHE A 70 8.88 -19.78 10.79
CA PHE A 70 7.73 -18.92 11.02
C PHE A 70 8.05 -17.68 11.86
N ASP A 71 8.75 -17.86 12.97
CA ASP A 71 9.09 -16.77 13.88
C ASP A 71 10.01 -15.74 13.20
N ASP A 72 10.98 -16.22 12.40
CA ASP A 72 11.89 -15.36 11.62
C ASP A 72 11.14 -14.60 10.51
N VAL A 73 10.15 -15.25 9.86
CA VAL A 73 9.25 -14.57 8.91
C VAL A 73 8.48 -13.45 9.59
N CYS A 74 7.96 -13.69 10.79
CA CYS A 74 7.22 -12.66 11.55
C CYS A 74 8.11 -11.44 11.87
N GLU A 75 9.33 -11.67 12.34
CA GLU A 75 10.29 -10.60 12.65
C GLU A 75 10.69 -9.82 11.40
N GLU A 76 11.02 -10.53 10.33
CA GLU A 76 11.39 -9.90 9.06
C GLU A 76 10.24 -9.08 8.45
N MET A 77 9.01 -9.58 8.53
CA MET A 77 7.84 -8.83 8.07
C MET A 77 7.58 -7.55 8.87
N LEU A 78 7.84 -7.55 10.17
CA LEU A 78 7.78 -6.34 11.00
C LEU A 78 8.88 -5.33 10.66
N ARG A 79 10.06 -5.82 10.23
CA ARG A 79 11.15 -4.99 9.71
C ARG A 79 10.78 -4.41 8.35
N TYR A 80 10.48 -5.27 7.39
CA TYR A 80 10.20 -4.91 6.01
C TYR A 80 9.05 -3.91 5.87
N ARG A 81 7.98 -4.04 6.66
CA ARG A 81 6.87 -3.09 6.70
C ARG A 81 7.29 -1.65 6.96
N ARG A 82 8.40 -1.41 7.67
CA ARG A 82 8.89 -0.05 7.97
C ARG A 82 9.59 0.59 6.77
N HIS A 83 9.95 -0.23 5.80
CA HIS A 83 10.69 0.14 4.60
C HIS A 83 9.82 0.07 3.34
N THR A 84 8.51 -0.13 3.52
CA THR A 84 7.53 -0.03 2.44
C THR A 84 6.65 1.20 2.64
N HIS A 85 6.22 1.79 1.54
CA HIS A 85 5.49 3.05 1.54
C HIS A 85 4.38 3.05 0.50
N LEU A 86 3.30 3.80 0.79
CA LEU A 86 2.23 4.08 -0.14
C LEU A 86 2.14 5.57 -0.45
N LEU A 87 2.18 5.90 -1.73
CA LEU A 87 1.77 7.21 -2.26
C LEU A 87 0.49 7.07 -3.07
N PHE A 88 -0.27 8.13 -3.17
CA PHE A 88 -1.44 8.18 -4.06
C PHE A 88 -1.59 9.54 -4.74
N SER A 89 -2.22 9.51 -5.92
CA SER A 89 -2.67 10.69 -6.66
C SER A 89 -4.13 10.52 -7.03
N LEU A 90 -5.01 11.29 -6.41
CA LEU A 90 -6.47 11.19 -6.58
C LEU A 90 -7.06 12.49 -7.11
N GLU A 91 -8.05 12.37 -8.01
CA GLU A 91 -8.84 13.50 -8.51
C GLU A 91 -9.96 13.88 -7.54
N SER A 92 -10.43 12.90 -6.77
CA SER A 92 -11.51 13.05 -5.79
C SER A 92 -11.16 12.29 -4.51
N LEU A 93 -11.60 12.82 -3.39
CA LEU A 93 -11.58 12.18 -2.07
C LEU A 93 -13.00 11.95 -1.56
N ALA A 94 -14.00 12.02 -2.45
CA ALA A 94 -15.41 12.01 -2.05
C ALA A 94 -15.82 10.69 -1.39
N ASN A 95 -15.40 9.56 -1.93
CA ASN A 95 -15.69 8.26 -1.35
C ASN A 95 -14.92 8.00 -0.05
N LEU A 96 -13.69 8.45 0.05
CA LEU A 96 -12.91 8.41 1.29
C LEU A 96 -13.58 9.23 2.41
N ALA A 97 -14.02 10.45 2.11
CA ALA A 97 -14.70 11.31 3.09
C ALA A 97 -16.08 10.78 3.47
N ARG A 98 -16.88 10.31 2.49
CA ARG A 98 -18.22 9.74 2.73
C ARG A 98 -18.17 8.56 3.68
N ASN A 99 -17.09 7.80 3.65
CA ASN A 99 -16.89 6.63 4.50
C ASN A 99 -16.00 6.93 5.73
N GLY A 100 -15.64 8.19 6.00
CA GLY A 100 -14.89 8.58 7.18
C GLY A 100 -13.41 8.21 7.18
N ARG A 101 -12.81 7.91 6.00
CA ARG A 101 -11.38 7.56 5.86
C ARG A 101 -10.48 8.78 5.68
N VAL A 102 -11.07 9.94 5.40
CA VAL A 102 -10.40 11.25 5.47
C VAL A 102 -11.36 12.26 6.08
N LYS A 103 -10.81 13.31 6.69
CA LYS A 103 -11.62 14.39 7.28
C LYS A 103 -12.39 15.14 6.18
N PRO A 104 -13.67 15.53 6.37
CA PRO A 104 -14.47 16.21 5.36
C PRO A 104 -13.84 17.50 4.82
N ALA A 105 -13.11 18.24 5.66
CA ALA A 105 -12.39 19.45 5.25
C ALA A 105 -11.29 19.17 4.21
N VAL A 106 -10.68 17.99 4.26
CA VAL A 106 -9.66 17.54 3.30
C VAL A 106 -10.32 17.23 1.94
N ALA A 107 -11.49 16.58 1.96
CA ALA A 107 -12.22 16.23 0.74
C ALA A 107 -12.83 17.43 0.00
N ALA A 108 -13.20 18.49 0.71
CA ALA A 108 -13.77 19.70 0.09
C ALA A 108 -12.83 20.34 -0.93
N VAL A 109 -11.54 20.11 -0.79
CA VAL A 109 -10.51 20.72 -1.65
C VAL A 109 -10.30 19.96 -2.96
N ALA A 110 -10.58 18.65 -2.99
CA ALA A 110 -10.40 17.82 -4.18
C ALA A 110 -11.48 18.03 -5.27
N ARG A 111 -12.47 18.92 -5.04
CA ARG A 111 -13.56 19.22 -5.98
C ARG A 111 -13.21 20.29 -7.02
N MET A 112 -12.01 20.84 -7.00
CA MET A 112 -11.60 21.86 -7.96
C MET A 112 -11.19 21.21 -9.29
N LEU A 113 -11.66 21.78 -10.39
CA LEU A 113 -11.37 21.30 -11.74
C LEU A 113 -9.87 21.18 -11.99
N ASN A 114 -9.44 20.01 -12.47
CA ASN A 114 -8.04 19.69 -12.81
C ASN A 114 -7.06 19.80 -11.64
N ILE A 115 -7.51 19.60 -10.39
CA ILE A 115 -6.66 19.49 -9.22
C ILE A 115 -6.54 18.01 -8.84
N ARG A 116 -5.32 17.55 -8.58
CA ARG A 116 -5.01 16.24 -8.03
C ARG A 116 -4.44 16.37 -6.62
N VAL A 117 -4.90 15.52 -5.74
CA VAL A 117 -4.41 15.43 -4.36
C VAL A 117 -3.35 14.34 -4.31
N ILE A 118 -2.17 14.71 -3.85
CA ILE A 118 -1.08 13.78 -3.59
C ILE A 118 -1.03 13.53 -2.10
N GLY A 119 -0.95 12.27 -1.72
CA GLY A 119 -0.86 11.89 -0.31
C GLY A 119 -0.12 10.57 -0.12
N LYS A 120 -0.03 10.16 1.13
CA LYS A 120 0.65 8.93 1.56
C LYS A 120 -0.13 8.20 2.65
N ALA A 121 0.19 6.94 2.88
CA ALA A 121 -0.11 6.31 4.17
C ALA A 121 0.85 6.86 5.23
N SER A 122 0.33 7.16 6.41
CA SER A 122 1.14 7.60 7.56
C SER A 122 1.65 6.39 8.36
N ASP A 123 2.60 6.64 9.24
CA ASP A 123 3.17 5.61 10.13
C ASP A 123 2.16 5.00 11.11
N VAL A 124 0.98 5.61 11.22
CA VAL A 124 -0.15 5.11 12.03
C VAL A 124 -1.29 4.56 11.16
N GLY A 125 -1.09 4.44 9.85
CA GLY A 125 -2.05 3.85 8.92
C GLY A 125 -3.21 4.77 8.51
N GLU A 126 -3.10 6.09 8.73
CA GLU A 126 -4.03 7.09 8.21
C GLU A 126 -3.61 7.57 6.81
N LEU A 127 -4.53 8.20 6.09
CA LEU A 127 -4.24 8.81 4.80
C LEU A 127 -3.92 10.29 4.96
N ASP A 128 -2.67 10.65 4.79
CA ASP A 128 -2.16 12.02 4.87
C ASP A 128 -2.11 12.68 3.50
N VAL A 129 -2.59 13.92 3.43
CA VAL A 129 -2.44 14.77 2.23
C VAL A 129 -1.13 15.53 2.30
N LEU A 130 -0.25 15.28 1.33
CA LEU A 130 1.04 15.96 1.22
C LEU A 130 0.90 17.31 0.49
N CYS A 131 0.26 17.29 -0.67
CA CYS A 131 0.09 18.52 -1.46
C CYS A 131 -1.04 18.37 -2.50
N LYS A 132 -1.24 19.44 -3.27
CA LYS A 132 -2.13 19.51 -4.42
C LYS A 132 -1.33 19.93 -5.62
N THR A 133 -1.63 19.32 -6.76
CA THR A 133 -1.01 19.67 -8.04
C THR A 133 -2.07 20.02 -9.06
N ARG A 134 -1.70 20.80 -10.04
CA ARG A 134 -2.58 21.11 -11.17
C ARG A 134 -2.24 20.17 -12.33
N GLY A 135 -3.24 19.47 -12.82
CA GLY A 135 -3.12 18.54 -13.93
C GLY A 135 -2.39 17.23 -13.57
N GLU A 136 -2.48 16.29 -14.50
CA GLU A 136 -1.92 14.96 -14.32
C GLU A 136 -0.38 14.97 -14.35
N HIS A 137 0.22 15.70 -15.28
CA HIS A 137 1.68 15.74 -15.41
C HIS A 137 2.36 16.21 -14.12
N GLY A 138 1.89 17.33 -13.55
CA GLY A 138 2.42 17.83 -12.28
C GLY A 138 2.21 16.84 -11.10
N ALA A 139 1.17 16.02 -11.16
CA ALA A 139 0.95 14.98 -10.17
C ALA A 139 1.99 13.84 -10.31
N LEU A 140 2.30 13.42 -11.53
CA LEU A 140 3.31 12.39 -11.79
C LEU A 140 4.71 12.87 -11.38
N GLU A 141 5.08 14.10 -11.72
CA GLU A 141 6.35 14.72 -11.27
C GLU A 141 6.44 14.75 -9.75
N ARG A 142 5.34 15.11 -9.07
CA ARG A 142 5.32 15.16 -7.62
C ARG A 142 5.50 13.77 -7.00
N ILE A 143 4.87 12.72 -7.56
CA ILE A 143 5.08 11.34 -7.09
C ILE A 143 6.57 10.95 -7.20
N VAL A 144 7.23 11.25 -8.32
CA VAL A 144 8.67 10.96 -8.49
C VAL A 144 9.52 11.69 -7.46
N LEU A 145 9.19 12.95 -7.13
CA LEU A 145 9.86 13.71 -6.08
C LEU A 145 9.62 13.11 -4.69
N GLU A 146 8.40 12.64 -4.42
CA GLU A 146 8.08 11.98 -3.14
C GLU A 146 8.80 10.64 -3.00
N LEU A 147 8.91 9.83 -4.05
CA LEU A 147 9.73 8.60 -4.05
C LEU A 147 11.15 8.92 -3.58
N LYS A 148 11.77 9.94 -4.18
CA LYS A 148 13.12 10.38 -3.79
C LYS A 148 13.17 10.88 -2.34
N GLY A 149 12.16 11.64 -1.93
CA GLY A 149 12.04 12.20 -0.57
C GLY A 149 11.89 11.13 0.52
N HIS A 150 11.32 9.97 0.18
CA HIS A 150 11.18 8.79 1.05
C HIS A 150 12.34 7.80 0.92
N GLY A 151 13.46 8.19 0.32
CA GLY A 151 14.65 7.38 0.26
C GLY A 151 14.66 6.29 -0.82
N TYR A 152 13.69 6.29 -1.75
CA TYR A 152 13.71 5.33 -2.85
C TYR A 152 14.92 5.56 -3.76
N THR A 153 15.69 4.51 -4.00
CA THR A 153 16.86 4.52 -4.89
C THR A 153 16.79 3.48 -5.98
N SER A 154 16.26 2.30 -5.67
CA SER A 154 16.11 1.16 -6.59
C SER A 154 15.11 0.16 -5.96
N GLY A 155 14.87 -0.98 -6.59
CA GLY A 155 14.01 -2.04 -6.06
C GLY A 155 12.59 -1.99 -6.60
N LYS A 156 11.65 -2.56 -5.86
CA LYS A 156 10.27 -2.78 -6.32
C LYS A 156 9.43 -1.51 -6.22
N VAL A 157 8.70 -1.22 -7.29
CA VAL A 157 7.63 -0.21 -7.34
C VAL A 157 6.41 -0.83 -8.00
N ILE A 158 5.26 -0.74 -7.36
CA ILE A 158 3.98 -1.20 -7.92
C ILE A 158 3.08 0.00 -8.11
N ILE A 159 2.70 0.28 -9.34
CA ILE A 159 1.79 1.35 -9.71
C ILE A 159 0.43 0.72 -10.01
N ALA A 160 -0.57 1.00 -9.18
CA ALA A 160 -1.94 0.58 -9.39
C ALA A 160 -2.78 1.76 -9.89
N HIS A 161 -3.59 1.56 -10.94
CA HIS A 161 -4.44 2.60 -11.51
C HIS A 161 -5.91 2.23 -11.49
N CYS A 162 -6.78 3.22 -11.39
CA CYS A 162 -8.22 3.08 -11.55
C CYS A 162 -8.65 3.69 -12.89
N GLY A 163 -8.74 2.84 -13.93
CA GLY A 163 -9.13 3.24 -15.27
C GLY A 163 -8.19 4.27 -15.94
N ASN A 164 -6.92 4.35 -15.55
CA ASN A 164 -5.95 5.31 -16.09
C ASN A 164 -4.60 4.66 -16.44
N PRO A 165 -4.57 3.67 -17.34
CA PRO A 165 -3.34 2.97 -17.70
C PRO A 165 -2.29 3.91 -18.32
N ALA A 166 -2.72 4.88 -19.12
CA ALA A 166 -1.80 5.80 -19.79
C ALA A 166 -1.00 6.68 -18.80
N ALA A 167 -1.59 7.13 -17.69
CA ALA A 167 -0.87 7.85 -16.65
C ALA A 167 0.07 6.92 -15.87
N ALA A 168 -0.38 5.68 -15.58
CA ALA A 168 0.45 4.69 -14.91
C ALA A 168 1.69 4.32 -15.73
N GLU A 169 1.55 4.13 -17.04
CA GLU A 169 2.68 3.89 -17.95
C GLU A 169 3.63 5.09 -18.02
N ARG A 170 3.11 6.31 -18.11
CA ARG A 170 3.95 7.53 -18.05
C ARG A 170 4.73 7.59 -16.75
N LEU A 171 4.07 7.35 -15.61
CA LEU A 171 4.74 7.33 -14.31
C LEU A 171 5.83 6.26 -14.26
N MET A 172 5.57 5.05 -14.77
CA MET A 172 6.57 4.00 -14.87
C MET A 172 7.81 4.46 -15.65
N HIS A 173 7.62 5.11 -16.80
CA HIS A 173 8.75 5.62 -17.57
C HIS A 173 9.52 6.72 -16.84
N MET A 174 8.81 7.62 -16.14
CA MET A 174 9.45 8.67 -15.35
C MET A 174 10.27 8.09 -14.19
N VAL A 175 9.74 7.11 -13.47
CA VAL A 175 10.45 6.42 -12.37
C VAL A 175 11.71 5.74 -12.91
N LYS A 176 11.60 4.95 -14.00
CA LYS A 176 12.76 4.27 -14.61
C LYS A 176 13.80 5.22 -15.18
N ALA A 177 13.42 6.42 -15.60
CA ALA A 177 14.35 7.43 -16.10
C ALA A 177 15.15 8.12 -14.97
N VAL A 178 14.60 8.18 -13.75
CA VAL A 178 15.24 8.85 -12.61
C VAL A 178 16.00 7.86 -11.74
N PHE A 179 15.50 6.64 -11.58
CA PHE A 179 16.04 5.65 -10.66
C PHE A 179 16.55 4.43 -11.43
N GLU A 180 17.87 4.30 -11.50
CA GLU A 180 18.53 3.15 -12.13
C GLU A 180 18.24 1.88 -11.28
N GLY A 181 17.85 0.80 -11.95
CA GLY A 181 17.48 -0.45 -11.25
C GLY A 181 16.05 -0.50 -10.71
N ALA A 182 15.21 0.49 -10.99
CA ALA A 182 13.80 0.46 -10.61
C ALA A 182 13.04 -0.70 -11.28
N GLN A 183 12.46 -1.59 -10.46
CA GLN A 183 11.64 -2.72 -10.89
C GLN A 183 10.17 -2.34 -10.83
N VAL A 184 9.70 -1.66 -11.86
CA VAL A 184 8.34 -1.10 -11.88
C VAL A 184 7.36 -2.05 -12.54
N ARG A 185 6.26 -2.35 -11.84
CA ARG A 185 5.10 -3.08 -12.34
C ARG A 185 3.85 -2.20 -12.31
N VAL A 186 3.09 -2.23 -13.39
CA VAL A 186 1.78 -1.56 -13.49
C VAL A 186 0.66 -2.60 -13.37
N THR A 187 -0.40 -2.27 -12.65
CA THR A 187 -1.58 -3.11 -12.45
C THR A 187 -2.85 -2.29 -12.32
N GLU A 188 -4.02 -2.91 -12.48
CA GLU A 188 -5.30 -2.29 -12.17
C GLU A 188 -5.62 -2.40 -10.68
N CYS A 189 -6.33 -1.40 -10.14
CA CYS A 189 -6.89 -1.47 -8.80
C CYS A 189 -7.98 -2.53 -8.72
N GLY A 190 -7.97 -3.34 -7.67
CA GLY A 190 -9.10 -4.21 -7.33
C GLY A 190 -10.32 -3.42 -6.83
N GLY A 191 -11.46 -4.08 -6.64
CA GLY A 191 -12.75 -3.44 -6.39
C GLY A 191 -12.76 -2.40 -5.27
N LEU A 192 -12.22 -2.73 -4.09
CA LEU A 192 -12.19 -1.80 -2.95
C LEU A 192 -11.29 -0.58 -3.21
N CYS A 193 -10.09 -0.81 -3.77
CA CYS A 193 -9.17 0.28 -4.11
C CYS A 193 -9.77 1.17 -5.21
N SER A 194 -10.42 0.60 -6.24
CA SER A 194 -11.09 1.35 -7.28
C SER A 194 -12.22 2.23 -6.74
N TYR A 195 -12.98 1.73 -5.77
CA TYR A 195 -14.04 2.51 -5.13
C TYR A 195 -13.50 3.76 -4.42
N TYR A 196 -12.37 3.63 -3.71
CA TYR A 196 -11.77 4.75 -2.98
C TYR A 196 -10.89 5.65 -3.84
N ALA A 197 -10.16 5.08 -4.79
CA ALA A 197 -9.30 5.85 -5.70
C ALA A 197 -10.10 6.63 -6.74
N GLU A 198 -11.30 6.17 -7.05
CA GLU A 198 -12.16 6.70 -8.09
C GLU A 198 -11.48 6.70 -9.47
N LEU A 199 -12.22 7.02 -10.52
CA LEU A 199 -11.68 7.02 -11.89
C LEU A 199 -10.53 8.03 -12.00
N GLY A 200 -9.44 7.65 -12.66
CA GLY A 200 -8.25 8.48 -12.83
C GLY A 200 -7.23 8.38 -11.70
N GLY A 201 -7.59 7.73 -10.57
CA GLY A 201 -6.70 7.56 -9.43
C GLY A 201 -5.49 6.68 -9.71
N LEU A 202 -4.36 7.03 -9.07
CA LEU A 202 -3.13 6.24 -9.05
C LEU A 202 -2.71 5.98 -7.60
N MET A 203 -2.20 4.78 -7.34
CA MET A 203 -1.60 4.38 -6.07
C MET A 203 -0.23 3.78 -6.36
N VAL A 204 0.77 4.08 -5.55
CA VAL A 204 2.16 3.63 -5.75
C VAL A 204 2.69 3.04 -4.45
N GLY A 205 2.91 1.73 -4.45
CA GLY A 205 3.64 1.04 -3.39
C GLY A 205 5.10 0.90 -3.79
N PHE A 206 6.03 1.15 -2.87
CA PHE A 206 7.46 1.04 -3.15
C PHE A 206 8.26 0.71 -1.89
N GLU A 207 9.46 0.17 -2.10
CA GLU A 207 10.48 -0.08 -1.09
C GLU A 207 11.37 1.16 -0.95
N ASP A 208 11.89 1.47 0.25
CA ASP A 208 13.00 2.42 0.39
C ASP A 208 14.37 1.71 0.27
N ALA A 209 15.46 2.45 0.44
CA ALA A 209 16.82 1.92 0.27
C ALA A 209 17.25 0.91 1.35
N ASP A 210 16.50 0.81 2.45
CA ASP A 210 16.82 -0.03 3.61
C ASP A 210 15.93 -1.30 3.69
N ALA A 211 15.09 -1.53 2.65
CA ALA A 211 14.15 -2.64 2.56
C ALA A 211 14.80 -4.02 2.39
#